data_b199037243a289535c5069daeaa0d648
#
_entry.id   b199037243a289535c5069daeaa0d648
#
_cell.length_a   1.000
_cell.length_b   1.000
_cell.length_c   1.000
_cell.angle_alpha   90.00
_cell.angle_beta   90.00
_cell.angle_gamma   90.00
#
_symmetry.space_group_name_H-M   'P 1'
#
loop_
_entity.id
_entity.type
_entity.pdbx_description
1 polymer ?
#
loop_
_entity_poly.entity_id
_entity_poly.type
_entity_poly.pdbx_seq_one_letter_code
_entity_poly.pdbx_strand_id
1 'polypeptide(L)'
;MRDILYTDAIIHTMDSESSVARSMLVKSGRIAALDVESSPGARIVSLGGRHVYPCLIDGHVHLLPTVVLAGNGFEICRIADGAVVPGDMAGIERALRAFAAGKPKNATLVANSYILTAVRERRLPSRRELDEWCGGRPVVVYTIDGHASALSSRMLEKLGIRDVGHDG
;
A
#
# COMPACT_ATOMS: atom_id res chain seq x y z
N MET A 1 18.00 -21.20 -26.08
CA MET A 1 18.07 -19.73 -25.84
C MET A 1 19.50 -19.31 -26.04
N ARG A 2 19.78 -18.26 -26.85
CA ARG A 2 21.17 -17.79 -27.04
C ARG A 2 21.69 -17.15 -25.76
N ASP A 3 22.97 -17.37 -25.44
CA ASP A 3 23.66 -16.67 -24.36
C ASP A 3 23.72 -15.17 -24.65
N ILE A 4 23.61 -14.34 -23.64
CA ILE A 4 23.66 -12.88 -23.75
C ILE A 4 24.72 -12.33 -22.80
N LEU A 5 25.62 -11.52 -23.34
CA LEU A 5 26.56 -10.73 -22.54
C LEU A 5 26.09 -9.27 -22.52
N TYR A 6 25.62 -8.83 -21.38
CA TYR A 6 25.33 -7.41 -21.12
C TYR A 6 26.63 -6.70 -20.73
N THR A 7 26.91 -5.58 -21.39
CA THR A 7 28.13 -4.78 -21.19
C THR A 7 27.78 -3.32 -20.92
N ASP A 8 28.76 -2.54 -20.50
CA ASP A 8 28.62 -1.11 -20.28
C ASP A 8 27.44 -0.82 -19.34
N ALA A 9 27.45 -1.45 -18.18
CA ALA A 9 26.42 -1.34 -17.16
C ALA A 9 26.99 -0.95 -15.80
N ILE A 10 26.13 -0.51 -14.90
CA ILE A 10 26.40 -0.34 -13.48
C ILE A 10 25.50 -1.34 -12.73
N ILE A 11 26.00 -2.54 -12.52
CA ILE A 11 25.20 -3.65 -11.99
C ILE A 11 25.40 -3.74 -10.49
N HIS A 12 24.35 -3.39 -9.75
CA HIS A 12 24.32 -3.49 -8.28
C HIS A 12 23.96 -4.93 -7.90
N THR A 13 24.89 -5.66 -7.31
CA THR A 13 24.66 -7.08 -6.95
C THR A 13 23.75 -7.22 -5.74
N MET A 14 23.65 -6.16 -4.91
CA MET A 14 22.92 -6.14 -3.64
C MET A 14 23.37 -7.23 -2.65
N ASP A 15 24.64 -7.66 -2.78
CA ASP A 15 25.28 -8.52 -1.80
C ASP A 15 25.66 -7.75 -0.51
N SER A 16 26.21 -8.45 0.49
CA SER A 16 26.60 -7.84 1.78
C SER A 16 27.67 -6.74 1.64
N GLU A 17 28.43 -6.75 0.55
CA GLU A 17 29.51 -5.80 0.28
C GLU A 17 29.07 -4.65 -0.62
N SER A 18 27.80 -4.68 -1.10
CA SER A 18 27.26 -3.72 -2.07
C SER A 18 28.11 -3.62 -3.34
N SER A 19 28.58 -4.77 -3.81
CA SER A 19 29.46 -4.87 -4.99
C SER A 19 28.81 -4.33 -6.26
N VAL A 20 29.63 -3.79 -7.16
CA VAL A 20 29.18 -3.26 -8.45
C VAL A 20 29.99 -3.91 -9.57
N ALA A 21 29.28 -4.54 -10.52
CA ALA A 21 29.86 -5.13 -11.72
C ALA A 21 29.60 -4.26 -12.97
N ARG A 22 30.41 -4.45 -14.01
CA ARG A 22 30.32 -3.69 -15.29
C ARG A 22 29.71 -4.51 -16.42
N SER A 23 29.72 -5.84 -16.29
CA SER A 23 29.12 -6.73 -17.28
C SER A 23 28.49 -7.94 -16.61
N MET A 24 27.59 -8.61 -17.33
CA MET A 24 26.85 -9.78 -16.85
C MET A 24 26.62 -10.74 -18.00
N LEU A 25 27.07 -11.98 -17.83
CA LEU A 25 26.79 -13.06 -18.76
C LEU A 25 25.57 -13.85 -18.31
N VAL A 26 24.57 -13.95 -19.17
CA VAL A 26 23.36 -14.77 -18.95
C VAL A 26 23.40 -15.98 -19.87
N LYS A 27 23.35 -17.18 -19.28
CA LYS A 27 23.25 -18.47 -19.98
C LYS A 27 21.98 -19.19 -19.56
N SER A 28 21.21 -19.66 -20.51
CA SER A 28 19.97 -20.41 -20.25
C SER A 28 19.03 -19.72 -19.27
N GLY A 29 18.96 -18.37 -19.34
CA GLY A 29 18.08 -17.56 -18.47
C GLY A 29 18.60 -17.35 -17.05
N ARG A 30 19.84 -17.72 -16.75
CA ARG A 30 20.49 -17.53 -15.43
C ARG A 30 21.75 -16.68 -15.56
N ILE A 31 22.05 -15.89 -14.55
CA ILE A 31 23.32 -15.19 -14.43
C ILE A 31 24.41 -16.23 -14.22
N ALA A 32 25.34 -16.33 -15.20
CA ALA A 32 26.43 -17.30 -15.17
C ALA A 32 27.72 -16.69 -14.63
N ALA A 33 27.98 -15.40 -14.90
CA ALA A 33 29.15 -14.70 -14.38
C ALA A 33 28.93 -13.18 -14.44
N LEU A 34 29.68 -12.46 -13.61
CA LEU A 34 29.80 -11.00 -13.61
C LEU A 34 31.22 -10.59 -14.04
N ASP A 35 31.39 -9.35 -14.47
CA ASP A 35 32.65 -8.76 -14.92
C ASP A 35 33.39 -9.61 -15.96
N VAL A 36 32.62 -10.09 -16.95
CA VAL A 36 33.12 -10.89 -18.07
C VAL A 36 33.45 -9.96 -19.24
N GLU A 37 34.68 -10.00 -19.71
CA GLU A 37 35.11 -9.17 -20.85
C GLU A 37 34.58 -9.69 -22.18
N SER A 38 34.49 -11.01 -22.35
CA SER A 38 34.00 -11.63 -23.59
C SER A 38 33.38 -13.00 -23.32
N SER A 39 32.48 -13.42 -24.21
CA SER A 39 31.93 -14.78 -24.24
C SER A 39 31.69 -15.21 -25.69
N PRO A 40 32.51 -16.11 -26.25
CA PRO A 40 32.36 -16.55 -27.64
C PRO A 40 30.95 -17.07 -27.93
N GLY A 41 30.33 -16.58 -29.00
CA GLY A 41 28.99 -16.98 -29.41
C GLY A 41 27.83 -16.34 -28.65
N ALA A 42 28.08 -15.59 -27.60
CA ALA A 42 27.04 -14.80 -26.91
C ALA A 42 26.65 -13.58 -27.73
N ARG A 43 25.38 -13.20 -27.67
CA ARG A 43 24.90 -11.91 -28.16
C ARG A 43 25.34 -10.81 -27.19
N ILE A 44 26.03 -9.81 -27.69
CA ILE A 44 26.44 -8.66 -26.87
C ILE A 44 25.33 -7.59 -26.90
N VAL A 45 25.02 -7.06 -25.72
CA VAL A 45 24.03 -5.99 -25.51
C VAL A 45 24.67 -4.93 -24.62
N SER A 46 25.02 -3.78 -25.17
CA SER A 46 25.45 -2.63 -24.37
C SER A 46 24.24 -1.99 -23.67
N LEU A 47 24.39 -1.69 -22.40
CA LEU A 47 23.36 -1.00 -21.59
C LEU A 47 23.62 0.52 -21.48
N GLY A 48 24.71 1.03 -22.09
CA GLY A 48 24.96 2.46 -22.19
C GLY A 48 25.09 3.15 -20.84
N GLY A 49 25.78 2.53 -19.90
CA GLY A 49 26.01 3.08 -18.56
C GLY A 49 24.80 3.01 -17.61
N ARG A 50 23.73 2.29 -17.99
CA ARG A 50 22.53 2.19 -17.15
C ARG A 50 22.76 1.37 -15.89
N HIS A 51 22.03 1.76 -14.84
CA HIS A 51 21.99 1.00 -13.60
C HIS A 51 21.10 -0.24 -13.75
N VAL A 52 21.59 -1.36 -13.24
CA VAL A 52 20.87 -2.65 -13.18
C VAL A 52 20.79 -3.10 -11.74
N TYR A 53 19.61 -3.48 -11.31
CA TYR A 53 19.32 -3.99 -9.98
C TYR A 53 18.60 -5.35 -10.08
N PRO A 54 18.68 -6.22 -9.06
CA PRO A 54 17.75 -7.33 -8.95
C PRO A 54 16.31 -6.84 -8.96
N CYS A 55 15.38 -7.67 -9.42
CA CYS A 55 13.97 -7.34 -9.36
C CYS A 55 13.55 -7.02 -7.93
N LEU A 56 12.71 -6.00 -7.78
CA LEU A 56 12.05 -5.72 -6.50
C LEU A 56 11.08 -6.86 -6.20
N ILE A 57 11.28 -7.51 -5.05
CA ILE A 57 10.41 -8.58 -4.56
C ILE A 57 9.85 -8.11 -3.23
N ASP A 58 8.54 -7.89 -3.19
CA ASP A 58 7.83 -7.61 -1.96
C ASP A 58 7.24 -8.91 -1.42
N GLY A 59 7.73 -9.37 -0.30
CA GLY A 59 7.28 -10.61 0.35
C GLY A 59 5.96 -10.47 1.10
N HIS A 60 5.46 -9.24 1.29
CA HIS A 60 4.21 -8.94 1.98
C HIS A 60 3.58 -7.66 1.43
N VAL A 61 2.69 -7.77 0.46
CA VAL A 61 2.03 -6.61 -0.14
C VAL A 61 0.51 -6.79 -0.22
N HIS A 62 -0.21 -5.78 0.20
CA HIS A 62 -1.67 -5.67 0.05
C HIS A 62 -2.01 -4.91 -1.25
N LEU A 63 -1.45 -5.33 -2.39
CA LEU A 63 -1.52 -4.58 -3.65
C LEU A 63 -2.96 -4.28 -4.07
N LEU A 64 -3.81 -5.31 -4.16
CA LEU A 64 -5.18 -5.15 -4.63
C LEU A 64 -6.03 -4.26 -3.69
N PRO A 65 -6.06 -4.50 -2.36
CA PRO A 65 -6.73 -3.59 -1.43
C PRO A 65 -6.22 -2.16 -1.53
N THR A 66 -4.90 -1.95 -1.60
CA THR A 66 -4.29 -0.61 -1.69
C THR A 66 -4.76 0.12 -2.95
N VAL A 67 -4.72 -0.52 -4.12
CA VAL A 67 -5.16 0.11 -5.39
C VAL A 67 -6.65 0.46 -5.35
N VAL A 68 -7.48 -0.44 -4.84
CA VAL A 68 -8.94 -0.21 -4.74
C VAL A 68 -9.25 0.93 -3.77
N LEU A 69 -8.61 0.96 -2.62
CA LEU A 69 -8.85 1.98 -1.59
C LEU A 69 -8.27 3.34 -1.99
N ALA A 70 -7.08 3.38 -2.61
CA ALA A 70 -6.48 4.63 -3.09
C ALA A 70 -7.32 5.31 -4.19
N GLY A 71 -7.97 4.50 -5.04
CA GLY A 71 -8.83 5.02 -6.12
C GLY A 71 -10.24 5.44 -5.68
N ASN A 72 -10.77 4.88 -4.61
CA ASN A 72 -12.18 5.01 -4.25
C ASN A 72 -12.44 5.45 -2.80
N GLY A 73 -11.44 5.44 -1.95
CA GLY A 73 -11.57 5.75 -0.54
C GLY A 73 -11.14 7.18 -0.19
N PHE A 74 -11.59 7.64 0.97
CA PHE A 74 -11.14 8.86 1.61
C PHE A 74 -10.02 8.53 2.60
N GLU A 75 -8.85 9.08 2.38
CA GLU A 75 -7.71 8.94 3.30
C GLU A 75 -7.96 9.77 4.56
N ILE A 76 -8.29 9.09 5.66
CA ILE A 76 -8.70 9.77 6.90
C ILE A 76 -7.52 10.27 7.73
N CYS A 77 -6.42 9.51 7.78
CA CYS A 77 -5.18 9.91 8.42
C CYS A 77 -4.07 10.05 7.37
N ARG A 78 -3.25 11.07 7.53
CA ARG A 78 -2.07 11.31 6.69
C ARG A 78 -0.91 11.78 7.55
N ILE A 79 0.29 11.67 7.04
CA ILE A 79 1.47 12.23 7.69
C ILE A 79 1.65 13.67 7.18
N ALA A 80 1.71 14.62 8.10
CA ALA A 80 2.02 16.02 7.82
C ALA A 80 3.01 16.53 8.88
N ASP A 81 4.10 17.14 8.43
CA ASP A 81 5.16 17.69 9.28
C ASP A 81 5.70 16.69 10.32
N GLY A 82 5.84 15.43 9.93
CA GLY A 82 6.33 14.34 10.77
C GLY A 82 5.33 13.80 11.80
N ALA A 83 4.09 14.27 11.79
CA ALA A 83 3.01 13.81 12.66
C ALA A 83 1.84 13.24 11.87
N VAL A 84 1.09 12.34 12.49
CA VAL A 84 -0.17 11.85 11.92
C VAL A 84 -1.29 12.84 12.22
N VAL A 85 -2.00 13.24 11.18
CA VAL A 85 -3.17 14.13 11.30
C VAL A 85 -4.38 13.52 10.63
N PRO A 86 -5.58 13.59 11.26
CA PRO A 86 -5.82 14.03 12.64
C PRO A 86 -5.30 13.02 13.66
N GLY A 87 -4.82 13.53 14.80
CA GLY A 87 -4.24 12.73 15.89
C GLY A 87 -5.19 12.42 17.04
N ASP A 88 -6.46 12.77 16.94
CA ASP A 88 -7.47 12.51 17.96
C ASP A 88 -8.87 12.30 17.35
N MET A 89 -9.78 11.75 18.16
CA MET A 89 -11.14 11.40 17.73
C MET A 89 -11.95 12.63 17.28
N ALA A 90 -11.74 13.78 17.89
CA ALA A 90 -12.42 15.01 17.48
C ALA A 90 -12.00 15.46 16.08
N GLY A 91 -10.73 15.27 15.72
CA GLY A 91 -10.23 15.51 14.38
C GLY A 91 -10.77 14.49 13.36
N ILE A 92 -10.86 13.22 13.76
CA ILE A 92 -11.47 12.15 12.94
C ILE A 92 -12.95 12.49 12.67
N GLU A 93 -13.71 12.92 13.69
CA GLU A 93 -15.09 13.37 13.52
C GLU A 93 -15.22 14.49 12.48
N ARG A 94 -14.41 15.55 12.64
CA ARG A 94 -14.42 16.68 11.69
C ARG A 94 -14.12 16.23 10.26
N ALA A 95 -13.12 15.35 10.10
CA ALA A 95 -12.74 14.83 8.78
C ALA A 95 -13.86 13.99 8.15
N LEU A 96 -14.49 13.12 8.90
CA LEU A 96 -15.61 12.29 8.41
C LEU A 96 -16.86 13.12 8.10
N ARG A 97 -17.21 14.10 8.95
CA ARG A 97 -18.33 15.04 8.68
C ARG A 97 -18.09 15.83 7.40
N ALA A 98 -16.88 16.37 7.19
CA ALA A 98 -16.52 17.10 5.98
C ALA A 98 -16.57 16.21 4.73
N PHE A 99 -15.98 15.01 4.81
CA PHE A 99 -16.05 14.03 3.73
C PHE A 99 -17.49 13.67 3.39
N ALA A 100 -18.30 13.41 4.40
CA ALA A 100 -19.71 13.08 4.24
C ALA A 100 -20.50 14.23 3.60
N ALA A 101 -20.25 15.47 3.98
CA ALA A 101 -20.93 16.64 3.41
C ALA A 101 -20.63 16.83 1.92
N GLY A 102 -19.42 16.46 1.46
CA GLY A 102 -19.02 16.54 0.05
C GLY A 102 -19.55 15.41 -0.84
N LYS A 103 -20.32 14.46 -0.32
CA LYS A 103 -20.83 13.31 -1.08
C LYS A 103 -22.36 13.30 -1.17
N PRO A 104 -22.93 12.69 -2.24
CA PRO A 104 -24.39 12.52 -2.34
C PRO A 104 -24.98 11.82 -1.11
N LYS A 105 -26.21 12.19 -0.72
CA LYS A 105 -26.87 11.65 0.49
C LYS A 105 -27.06 10.13 0.49
N ASN A 106 -27.14 9.51 -0.67
CA ASN A 106 -27.28 8.05 -0.84
C ASN A 106 -25.95 7.33 -1.06
N ALA A 107 -24.81 8.04 -1.05
CA ALA A 107 -23.51 7.43 -1.27
C ALA A 107 -23.10 6.51 -0.12
N THR A 108 -22.47 5.41 -0.45
CA THR A 108 -21.68 4.62 0.50
C THR A 108 -20.35 5.34 0.72
N LEU A 109 -19.98 5.55 1.96
CA LEU A 109 -18.75 6.24 2.35
C LEU A 109 -17.68 5.21 2.71
N VAL A 110 -16.55 5.29 2.01
CA VAL A 110 -15.39 4.44 2.27
C VAL A 110 -14.24 5.33 2.72
N ALA A 111 -13.78 5.16 3.96
CA ALA A 111 -12.60 5.82 4.49
C ALA A 111 -11.51 4.78 4.78
N ASN A 112 -10.27 5.15 4.56
CA ASN A 112 -9.11 4.26 4.73
C ASN A 112 -7.97 4.99 5.46
N SER A 113 -6.85 4.29 5.60
CA SER A 113 -5.64 4.83 6.23
C SER A 113 -5.83 5.26 7.68
N TYR A 114 -6.79 4.66 8.41
CA TYR A 114 -6.94 4.93 9.83
C TYR A 114 -5.75 4.33 10.61
N ILE A 115 -5.01 5.18 11.32
CA ILE A 115 -3.82 4.76 12.07
C ILE A 115 -4.17 4.69 13.56
N LEU A 116 -4.61 3.51 14.00
CA LEU A 116 -5.09 3.25 15.35
C LEU A 116 -4.09 3.69 16.44
N THR A 117 -2.81 3.40 16.22
CA THR A 117 -1.74 3.69 17.19
C THR A 117 -1.38 5.17 17.28
N ALA A 118 -1.73 5.98 16.29
CA ALA A 118 -1.44 7.39 16.23
C ALA A 118 -2.59 8.29 16.70
N VAL A 119 -3.79 7.72 16.82
CA VAL A 119 -4.94 8.43 17.41
C VAL A 119 -4.86 8.32 18.93
N ARG A 120 -4.97 9.45 19.62
CA ARG A 120 -4.81 9.56 21.08
C ARG A 120 -5.68 8.55 21.87
N GLU A 121 -6.92 8.37 21.46
CA GLU A 121 -7.89 7.48 22.11
C GLU A 121 -7.64 6.01 21.81
N ARG A 122 -6.76 5.68 20.86
CA ARG A 122 -6.34 4.32 20.47
C ARG A 122 -7.49 3.34 20.23
N ARG A 123 -8.57 3.83 19.64
CA ARG A 123 -9.74 3.04 19.26
C ARG A 123 -10.25 3.47 17.89
N LEU A 124 -10.99 2.62 17.24
CA LEU A 124 -11.79 2.98 16.07
C LEU A 124 -13.04 3.79 16.51
N PRO A 125 -13.63 4.57 15.59
CA PRO A 125 -14.95 5.13 15.81
C PRO A 125 -15.97 4.02 16.08
N SER A 126 -16.82 4.21 17.06
CA SER A 126 -17.93 3.30 17.31
C SER A 126 -19.00 3.40 16.22
N ARG A 127 -19.83 2.37 16.12
CA ARG A 127 -21.00 2.35 15.22
C ARG A 127 -21.88 3.59 15.39
N ARG A 128 -22.18 3.97 16.65
CA ARG A 128 -23.00 5.13 16.99
C ARG A 128 -22.36 6.44 16.51
N GLU A 129 -21.06 6.61 16.71
CA GLU A 129 -20.33 7.78 16.22
C GLU A 129 -20.39 7.87 14.69
N LEU A 130 -20.18 6.78 13.97
CA LEU A 130 -20.29 6.76 12.50
C LEU A 130 -21.69 7.09 12.02
N ASP A 131 -22.73 6.57 12.67
CA ASP A 131 -24.12 6.88 12.36
C ASP A 131 -24.42 8.38 12.53
N GLU A 132 -23.96 8.97 13.62
CA GLU A 132 -24.15 10.37 13.93
C GLU A 132 -23.34 11.27 12.99
N TRP A 133 -22.05 11.03 12.84
CA TRP A 133 -21.15 11.90 12.08
C TRP A 133 -21.42 11.88 10.58
N CYS A 134 -21.91 10.77 10.05
CA CYS A 134 -22.15 10.59 8.64
C CYS A 134 -23.66 10.61 8.25
N GLY A 135 -24.54 11.00 9.17
CA GLY A 135 -25.96 11.18 8.90
C GLY A 135 -26.68 9.88 8.55
N GLY A 136 -26.40 8.79 9.23
CA GLY A 136 -27.02 7.48 9.06
C GLY A 136 -26.74 6.79 7.73
N ARG A 137 -25.68 7.18 7.01
CA ARG A 137 -25.28 6.58 5.73
C ARG A 137 -24.47 5.30 5.92
N PRO A 138 -24.41 4.43 4.89
CA PRO A 138 -23.46 3.31 4.91
C PRO A 138 -22.03 3.83 4.93
N VAL A 139 -21.28 3.51 6.01
CA VAL A 139 -19.88 3.95 6.21
C VAL A 139 -19.05 2.76 6.57
N VAL A 140 -17.84 2.66 6.01
CA VAL A 140 -16.78 1.79 6.47
C VAL A 140 -15.49 2.61 6.63
N VAL A 141 -14.78 2.38 7.74
CA VAL A 141 -13.46 2.94 8.03
C VAL A 141 -12.49 1.78 8.19
N TYR A 142 -11.51 1.69 7.30
CA TYR A 142 -10.46 0.66 7.34
C TYR A 142 -9.21 1.17 8.03
N THR A 143 -8.60 0.34 8.87
CA THR A 143 -7.24 0.59 9.38
C THR A 143 -6.22 0.50 8.23
N ILE A 144 -5.08 1.19 8.40
CA ILE A 144 -4.03 1.23 7.38
C ILE A 144 -3.44 -0.15 7.09
N ASP A 145 -3.42 -1.03 8.08
CA ASP A 145 -2.96 -2.41 7.97
C ASP A 145 -4.00 -3.37 7.35
N GLY A 146 -5.26 -2.91 7.19
CA GLY A 146 -6.33 -3.71 6.63
C GLY A 146 -6.89 -4.81 7.56
N HIS A 147 -6.44 -4.87 8.82
CA HIS A 147 -6.83 -5.94 9.75
C HIS A 147 -8.06 -5.63 10.59
N ALA A 148 -8.49 -4.37 10.63
CA ALA A 148 -9.68 -3.97 11.35
C ALA A 148 -10.50 -2.95 10.56
N SER A 149 -11.79 -2.90 10.84
CA SER A 149 -12.67 -1.89 10.29
C SER A 149 -13.80 -1.53 11.25
N ALA A 150 -14.26 -0.28 11.18
CA ALA A 150 -15.47 0.17 11.84
C ALA A 150 -16.57 0.37 10.80
N LEU A 151 -17.79 -0.08 11.12
CA LEU A 151 -18.94 0.00 10.24
C LEU A 151 -20.11 0.74 10.91
N SER A 152 -20.81 1.56 10.14
CA SER A 152 -22.09 2.15 10.56
C SER A 152 -23.22 1.13 10.58
N SER A 153 -24.31 1.41 11.30
CA SER A 153 -25.50 0.54 11.32
C SER A 153 -26.02 0.24 9.92
N ARG A 154 -26.07 1.25 9.07
CA ARG A 154 -26.54 1.11 7.69
C ARG A 154 -25.60 0.28 6.82
N MET A 155 -24.30 0.29 7.12
CA MET A 155 -23.36 -0.57 6.41
C MET A 155 -23.52 -2.04 6.84
N LEU A 156 -23.68 -2.32 8.14
CA LEU A 156 -23.95 -3.66 8.64
C LEU A 156 -25.21 -4.25 8.01
N GLU A 157 -26.30 -3.47 7.97
CA GLU A 157 -27.54 -3.87 7.29
C GLU A 157 -27.30 -4.19 5.81
N LYS A 158 -26.59 -3.33 5.11
CA LYS A 158 -26.29 -3.49 3.67
C LYS A 158 -25.48 -4.75 3.39
N LEU A 159 -24.59 -5.13 4.31
CA LEU A 159 -23.75 -6.34 4.21
C LEU A 159 -24.46 -7.60 4.75
N GLY A 160 -25.65 -7.47 5.34
CA GLY A 160 -26.35 -8.57 5.99
C GLY A 160 -25.67 -9.08 7.26
N ILE A 161 -24.77 -8.29 7.86
CA ILE A 161 -24.06 -8.64 9.08
C ILE A 161 -24.98 -8.39 10.25
N ARG A 162 -25.25 -9.43 11.04
CA ARG A 162 -26.05 -9.37 12.26
C ARG A 162 -25.14 -9.39 13.48
N ASP A 163 -25.54 -8.68 14.51
CA ASP A 163 -24.90 -8.76 15.83
C ASP A 163 -25.15 -10.17 16.39
N VAL A 164 -24.07 -10.91 16.56
CA VAL A 164 -24.13 -12.29 17.07
C VAL A 164 -23.83 -12.38 18.57
N GLY A 165 -23.78 -11.22 19.26
CA GLY A 165 -23.61 -11.16 20.71
C GLY A 165 -22.25 -11.65 21.22
N HIS A 166 -21.21 -11.57 20.38
CA HIS A 166 -19.85 -11.77 20.84
C HIS A 166 -19.23 -10.41 21.18
N ASP A 167 -19.01 -10.20 22.45
CA ASP A 167 -18.13 -9.15 22.92
C ASP A 167 -16.70 -9.53 22.47
N GLY A 168 -16.24 -8.86 21.42
CA GLY A 168 -14.89 -8.99 20.90
C GLY A 168 -13.89 -8.22 21.76
#